data_4bf50dedace07dd1bdfb44cfb77da96f
#
_entry.id   4bf50dedace07dd1bdfb44cfb77da96f
#
_cell.length_a   1.000
_cell.length_b   1.000
_cell.length_c   1.000
_cell.angle_alpha   90.00
_cell.angle_beta   90.00
_cell.angle_gamma   90.00
#
_symmetry.space_group_name_H-M   'P 1'
#
loop_
_entity.id
_entity.type
_entity.pdbx_description
1 polymer ?
#
loop_
_entity_poly.entity_id
_entity_poly.type
_entity_poly.pdbx_seq_one_letter_code
_entity_poly.pdbx_strand_id
1 'polypeptide(L)'
;MQNMENKARMEKWAVQSPEEIGFHPVITPDTAECREAQIFRLNLKAGMQYRLESGELEMHPVLIRGKAALSAHAILNQTMNKCDSFYIPGGDAITITALEDCSFYIAAAKFDGYGKPMFRALDLSLPIGDIHQIHGSGVGQREVFMTLGDKDEASRLICGITWGGAGAWTSWPPHQHEKDLEEVYCYFDMSLPHFGFHISYLKSGEVEDIVTHTVHSGTMVQAPCGYHPTVASPGIRNTYLWVLASFSHSQRSYDLAILDPALENFNS
;
A
#
# COMPACT_ATOMS: atom_id res chain seq x y z
N MET A 1 -25.82 -13.84 14.42
CA MET A 1 -24.68 -13.53 15.32
C MET A 1 -23.37 -13.45 14.54
N GLN A 2 -22.95 -14.49 13.83
CA GLN A 2 -21.67 -14.51 13.07
C GLN A 2 -21.50 -13.32 12.11
N ASN A 3 -22.51 -12.98 11.30
CA ASN A 3 -22.45 -11.86 10.36
C ASN A 3 -22.31 -10.50 11.05
N MET A 4 -22.94 -10.30 12.22
CA MET A 4 -22.78 -9.06 12.99
C MET A 4 -21.39 -8.94 13.60
N GLU A 5 -20.79 -10.03 14.05
CA GLU A 5 -19.43 -10.07 14.57
C GLU A 5 -18.41 -9.80 13.47
N ASN A 6 -18.58 -10.38 12.27
CA ASN A 6 -17.75 -10.14 11.11
C ASN A 6 -17.80 -8.68 10.65
N LYS A 7 -19.00 -8.08 10.59
CA LYS A 7 -19.15 -6.64 10.27
C LYS A 7 -18.42 -5.76 11.28
N ALA A 8 -18.69 -5.94 12.56
CA ALA A 8 -18.07 -5.18 13.64
C ALA A 8 -16.53 -5.32 13.66
N ARG A 9 -16.02 -6.46 13.20
CA ARG A 9 -14.60 -6.72 12.98
C ARG A 9 -14.08 -5.90 11.79
N MET A 10 -14.69 -6.03 10.61
CA MET A 10 -14.28 -5.33 9.39
C MET A 10 -14.42 -3.80 9.49
N GLU A 11 -15.42 -3.28 10.23
CA GLU A 11 -15.58 -1.84 10.48
C GLU A 11 -14.33 -1.19 11.11
N LYS A 12 -13.49 -1.97 11.79
CA LYS A 12 -12.24 -1.52 12.42
C LYS A 12 -11.04 -1.57 11.46
N TRP A 13 -11.20 -2.06 10.23
CA TRP A 13 -10.10 -2.20 9.30
C TRP A 13 -9.62 -0.88 8.71
N ALA A 14 -10.45 0.15 8.72
CA ALA A 14 -10.07 1.49 8.28
C ALA A 14 -9.57 2.33 9.45
N VAL A 15 -8.40 2.96 9.27
CA VAL A 15 -7.81 3.89 10.23
C VAL A 15 -7.35 5.16 9.51
N GLN A 16 -7.39 6.31 10.20
CA GLN A 16 -6.80 7.55 9.70
C GLN A 16 -5.40 7.71 10.24
N SER A 17 -4.41 7.84 9.35
CA SER A 17 -3.02 8.01 9.76
C SER A 17 -2.74 9.44 10.25
N PRO A 18 -1.90 9.63 11.30
CA PRO A 18 -1.59 10.93 11.89
C PRO A 18 -0.91 11.88 10.90
N GLU A 19 -1.27 13.18 10.94
CA GLU A 19 -0.63 14.24 10.13
C GLU A 19 0.41 15.04 10.89
N GLU A 20 0.52 14.83 12.19
CA GLU A 20 1.51 15.46 13.05
C GLU A 20 2.93 15.13 12.59
N ILE A 21 3.87 16.05 12.89
CA ILE A 21 5.29 15.84 12.60
C ILE A 21 5.83 14.69 13.45
N GLY A 22 6.57 13.77 12.82
CA GLY A 22 7.17 12.63 13.48
C GLY A 22 6.96 11.31 12.74
N PHE A 23 7.44 10.24 13.37
CA PHE A 23 7.28 8.86 12.93
C PHE A 23 6.14 8.21 13.73
N HIS A 24 5.14 7.69 13.02
CA HIS A 24 3.91 7.16 13.61
C HIS A 24 3.67 5.72 13.17
N PRO A 25 3.58 4.76 14.08
CA PRO A 25 3.02 3.45 13.78
C PRO A 25 1.51 3.61 13.52
N VAL A 26 1.01 3.04 12.40
CA VAL A 26 -0.40 3.15 12.02
C VAL A 26 -1.06 1.78 12.00
N ILE A 27 -0.48 0.84 11.28
CA ILE A 27 -0.90 -0.56 11.24
C ILE A 27 0.28 -1.40 11.73
N THR A 28 0.08 -2.05 12.86
CA THR A 28 1.08 -2.94 13.48
C THR A 28 0.36 -4.14 14.10
N PRO A 29 1.05 -5.24 14.39
CA PRO A 29 0.43 -6.41 15.03
C PRO A 29 -0.28 -6.12 16.36
N ASP A 30 0.11 -5.03 17.05
CA ASP A 30 -0.49 -4.62 18.32
C ASP A 30 -1.77 -3.78 18.16
N THR A 31 -1.93 -3.10 17.02
CA THR A 31 -3.00 -2.11 16.80
C THR A 31 -4.00 -2.54 15.72
N ALA A 32 -3.69 -3.56 14.95
CA ALA A 32 -4.43 -3.97 13.77
C ALA A 32 -4.65 -5.49 13.73
N GLU A 33 -5.43 -5.93 12.76
CA GLU A 33 -5.66 -7.35 12.55
C GLU A 33 -4.60 -8.00 11.66
N CYS A 34 -4.01 -7.24 10.71
CA CYS A 34 -2.84 -7.68 9.97
C CYS A 34 -1.67 -7.97 10.93
N ARG A 35 -0.99 -9.09 10.69
CA ARG A 35 0.13 -9.56 11.50
C ARG A 35 1.47 -9.42 10.80
N GLU A 36 1.46 -9.56 9.48
CA GLU A 36 2.67 -9.51 8.65
C GLU A 36 2.86 -8.13 8.01
N ALA A 37 1.78 -7.53 7.50
CA ALA A 37 1.82 -6.19 6.92
C ALA A 37 1.79 -5.11 8.00
N GLN A 38 2.85 -4.29 8.06
CA GLN A 38 2.94 -3.14 8.96
C GLN A 38 3.07 -1.86 8.15
N ILE A 39 2.42 -0.79 8.61
CA ILE A 39 2.49 0.53 7.99
C ILE A 39 2.85 1.58 9.02
N PHE A 40 3.86 2.39 8.68
CA PHE A 40 4.22 3.59 9.42
C PHE A 40 4.01 4.82 8.53
N ARG A 41 3.81 5.96 9.18
CA ARG A 41 3.80 7.27 8.52
C ARG A 41 4.90 8.14 9.10
N LEU A 42 5.69 8.77 8.24
CA LEU A 42 6.70 9.75 8.64
C LEU A 42 6.34 11.10 8.02
N ASN A 43 6.19 12.13 8.87
CA ASN A 43 5.95 13.51 8.44
C ASN A 43 7.10 14.39 8.92
N LEU A 44 7.72 15.14 8.01
CA LEU A 44 8.85 16.03 8.32
C LEU A 44 8.59 17.43 7.77
N LYS A 45 9.00 18.45 8.51
CA LYS A 45 9.14 19.83 8.02
C LYS A 45 10.44 20.00 7.25
N ALA A 46 10.44 20.93 6.29
CA ALA A 46 11.63 21.30 5.53
C ALA A 46 12.82 21.55 6.47
N GLY A 47 13.98 20.99 6.16
CA GLY A 47 15.20 21.04 6.94
C GLY A 47 15.31 20.00 8.06
N MET A 48 14.25 19.31 8.44
CA MET A 48 14.34 18.24 9.43
C MET A 48 15.03 17.00 8.87
N GLN A 49 15.68 16.28 9.78
CA GLN A 49 16.28 14.98 9.48
C GLN A 49 15.67 13.90 10.35
N TYR A 50 15.52 12.73 9.79
CA TYR A 50 15.10 11.53 10.49
C TYR A 50 16.01 10.36 10.12
N ARG A 51 16.53 9.66 11.13
CA ARG A 51 17.28 8.41 10.92
C ARG A 51 16.30 7.26 11.00
N LEU A 52 16.02 6.63 9.87
CA LEU A 52 15.21 5.43 9.77
C LEU A 52 16.11 4.21 9.98
N GLU A 53 15.75 3.39 10.95
CA GLU A 53 16.42 2.13 11.27
C GLU A 53 15.42 0.98 11.11
N SER A 54 15.74 0.01 10.29
CA SER A 54 14.83 -1.11 9.98
C SER A 54 14.73 -2.13 11.11
N GLY A 55 15.77 -2.29 11.94
CA GLY A 55 15.77 -3.28 13.01
C GLY A 55 15.58 -4.70 12.47
N GLU A 56 14.58 -5.42 12.98
CA GLU A 56 14.25 -6.78 12.55
C GLU A 56 13.29 -6.82 11.34
N LEU A 57 12.88 -5.64 10.83
CA LEU A 57 11.96 -5.53 9.72
C LEU A 57 12.70 -5.20 8.43
N GLU A 58 12.18 -5.63 7.30
CA GLU A 58 12.44 -4.96 6.03
C GLU A 58 11.51 -3.76 5.93
N MET A 59 11.94 -2.67 5.29
CA MET A 59 11.15 -1.46 5.15
C MET A 59 11.19 -0.92 3.72
N HIS A 60 10.03 -0.45 3.26
CA HIS A 60 9.85 0.15 1.94
C HIS A 60 9.14 1.51 2.04
N PRO A 61 9.89 2.60 2.25
CA PRO A 61 9.35 3.95 2.24
C PRO A 61 9.01 4.44 0.83
N VAL A 62 7.83 5.04 0.69
CA VAL A 62 7.35 5.74 -0.51
C VAL A 62 7.06 7.19 -0.15
N LEU A 63 7.64 8.13 -0.88
CA LEU A 63 7.42 9.57 -0.66
C LEU A 63 6.09 9.99 -1.29
N ILE A 64 5.07 10.21 -0.48
CA ILE A 64 3.72 10.56 -0.97
C ILE A 64 3.49 12.06 -1.13
N ARG A 65 4.34 12.89 -0.54
CA ARG A 65 4.27 14.37 -0.62
C ARG A 65 5.63 15.00 -0.41
N GLY A 66 5.92 16.10 -1.13
CA GLY A 66 7.10 16.93 -0.97
C GLY A 66 8.35 16.35 -1.62
N LYS A 67 9.52 16.70 -1.06
CA LYS A 67 10.83 16.32 -1.58
C LYS A 67 11.79 16.01 -0.44
N ALA A 68 12.63 14.99 -0.61
CA ALA A 68 13.59 14.59 0.40
C ALA A 68 14.93 14.19 -0.21
N ALA A 69 15.98 14.12 0.59
CA ALA A 69 17.26 13.55 0.24
C ALA A 69 17.62 12.40 1.16
N LEU A 70 18.14 11.34 0.59
CA LEU A 70 18.68 10.18 1.29
C LEU A 70 20.18 10.33 1.45
N SER A 71 20.72 9.98 2.62
CA SER A 71 22.14 10.07 2.94
C SER A 71 22.57 9.08 4.03
N ALA A 72 23.86 9.05 4.32
CA ALA A 72 24.45 8.17 5.33
C ALA A 72 24.21 6.67 5.05
N HIS A 73 24.12 6.28 3.78
CA HIS A 73 23.99 4.91 3.33
C HIS A 73 24.97 4.63 2.18
N ALA A 74 25.50 3.39 2.09
CA ALA A 74 26.52 3.06 1.09
C ALA A 74 26.03 3.13 -0.37
N ILE A 75 24.75 2.81 -0.59
CA ILE A 75 24.13 2.70 -1.92
C ILE A 75 23.08 3.79 -2.14
N LEU A 76 22.31 4.15 -1.11
CA LEU A 76 21.16 5.05 -1.21
C LEU A 76 21.55 6.48 -0.82
N ASN A 77 21.94 7.30 -1.81
CA ASN A 77 22.32 8.71 -1.64
C ASN A 77 21.66 9.57 -2.71
N GLN A 78 20.35 9.44 -2.90
CA GLN A 78 19.58 10.10 -3.94
C GLN A 78 18.67 11.18 -3.38
N THR A 79 18.29 12.12 -4.25
CA THR A 79 17.14 13.00 -4.01
C THR A 79 15.89 12.28 -4.45
N MET A 80 14.85 12.33 -3.61
CA MET A 80 13.53 11.76 -3.85
C MET A 80 12.54 12.84 -4.25
N ASN A 81 11.77 12.57 -5.27
CA ASN A 81 10.57 13.28 -5.64
C ASN A 81 9.33 12.47 -5.26
N LYS A 82 8.16 13.10 -5.32
CA LYS A 82 6.90 12.42 -5.01
C LYS A 82 6.74 11.11 -5.81
N CYS A 83 6.31 10.08 -5.13
CA CYS A 83 6.15 8.69 -5.59
C CYS A 83 7.46 7.93 -5.86
N ASP A 84 8.63 8.53 -5.62
CA ASP A 84 9.87 7.76 -5.53
C ASP A 84 9.85 6.90 -4.26
N SER A 85 10.54 5.78 -4.32
CA SER A 85 10.60 4.80 -3.24
C SER A 85 12.00 4.25 -3.05
N PHE A 86 12.23 3.70 -1.87
CA PHE A 86 13.44 2.91 -1.62
C PHE A 86 13.12 1.73 -0.71
N TYR A 87 13.97 0.74 -0.70
CA TYR A 87 13.89 -0.43 0.15
C TYR A 87 15.17 -0.57 0.96
N ILE A 88 15.03 -0.92 2.22
CA ILE A 88 16.13 -1.33 3.11
C ILE A 88 15.80 -2.66 3.78
N PRO A 89 16.75 -3.62 3.79
CA PRO A 89 16.60 -4.88 4.51
C PRO A 89 16.68 -4.69 6.03
N GLY A 90 16.43 -5.76 6.78
CA GLY A 90 16.61 -5.76 8.23
C GLY A 90 18.06 -5.50 8.65
N GLY A 91 18.24 -4.75 9.74
CA GLY A 91 19.55 -4.35 10.27
C GLY A 91 20.19 -3.16 9.56
N ASP A 92 19.47 -2.52 8.65
CA ASP A 92 19.97 -1.37 7.88
C ASP A 92 19.45 -0.03 8.45
N ALA A 93 20.10 1.07 8.06
CA ALA A 93 19.73 2.40 8.50
C ALA A 93 20.09 3.46 7.45
N ILE A 94 19.23 4.49 7.34
CA ILE A 94 19.39 5.59 6.39
C ILE A 94 18.95 6.90 7.02
N THR A 95 19.57 8.01 6.63
CA THR A 95 19.13 9.35 7.02
C THR A 95 18.29 9.97 5.91
N ILE A 96 17.08 10.38 6.26
CA ILE A 96 16.14 11.11 5.41
C ILE A 96 16.20 12.58 5.81
N THR A 97 16.51 13.47 4.88
CA THR A 97 16.48 14.92 5.06
C THR A 97 15.34 15.50 4.24
N ALA A 98 14.41 16.17 4.89
CA ALA A 98 13.31 16.85 4.21
C ALA A 98 13.83 18.12 3.49
N LEU A 99 13.75 18.15 2.17
CA LEU A 99 14.06 19.34 1.34
C LEU A 99 12.86 20.29 1.25
N GLU A 100 11.67 19.75 1.37
CA GLU A 100 10.38 20.41 1.49
C GLU A 100 9.59 19.74 2.62
N ASP A 101 8.48 20.33 3.08
CA ASP A 101 7.54 19.61 3.95
C ASP A 101 7.12 18.31 3.28
N CYS A 102 7.45 17.18 3.85
CA CYS A 102 7.28 15.90 3.19
C CYS A 102 6.61 14.85 4.08
N SER A 103 6.00 13.87 3.41
CA SER A 103 5.36 12.74 4.07
C SER A 103 5.67 11.43 3.35
N PHE A 104 5.93 10.39 4.13
CA PHE A 104 6.15 9.03 3.64
C PHE A 104 5.09 8.10 4.20
N TYR A 105 4.65 7.15 3.37
CA TYR A 105 4.12 5.88 3.84
C TYR A 105 5.23 4.84 3.78
N ILE A 106 5.40 4.11 4.87
CA ILE A 106 6.48 3.14 5.02
C ILE A 106 5.85 1.78 5.27
N ALA A 107 5.90 0.93 4.24
CA ALA A 107 5.56 -0.47 4.38
C ALA A 107 6.68 -1.20 5.12
N ALA A 108 6.32 -2.14 5.98
CA ALA A 108 7.29 -3.00 6.65
C ALA A 108 6.72 -4.41 6.87
N ALA A 109 7.61 -5.38 6.91
CA ALA A 109 7.31 -6.76 7.25
C ALA A 109 8.53 -7.39 7.93
N LYS A 110 8.37 -8.58 8.49
CA LYS A 110 9.49 -9.32 9.08
C LYS A 110 10.56 -9.59 8.02
N PHE A 111 11.81 -9.33 8.37
CA PHE A 111 12.95 -9.64 7.50
C PHE A 111 13.36 -11.11 7.66
N ASP A 112 13.28 -11.90 6.58
CA ASP A 112 13.64 -13.31 6.55
C ASP A 112 15.07 -13.56 6.02
N GLY A 113 15.93 -12.53 5.99
CA GLY A 113 17.33 -12.64 5.54
C GLY A 113 17.52 -12.49 4.03
N TYR A 114 16.48 -12.14 3.27
CA TYR A 114 16.53 -11.91 1.82
C TYR A 114 16.21 -10.46 1.52
N GLY A 115 17.06 -9.78 0.80
CA GLY A 115 16.82 -8.42 0.36
C GLY A 115 18.10 -7.62 0.19
N LYS A 116 18.06 -6.66 -0.74
CA LYS A 116 19.15 -5.72 -0.97
C LYS A 116 18.60 -4.29 -1.07
N PRO A 117 19.34 -3.29 -0.54
CA PRO A 117 18.92 -1.90 -0.68
C PRO A 117 18.68 -1.53 -2.13
N MET A 118 17.53 -0.90 -2.40
CA MET A 118 17.09 -0.52 -3.74
C MET A 118 16.46 0.87 -3.71
N PHE A 119 16.68 1.65 -4.76
CA PHE A 119 15.96 2.89 -5.04
C PHE A 119 15.18 2.75 -6.34
N ARG A 120 13.94 3.24 -6.35
CA ARG A 120 13.11 3.29 -7.56
C ARG A 120 12.47 4.66 -7.71
N ALA A 121 12.89 5.39 -8.73
CA ALA A 121 12.22 6.61 -9.14
C ALA A 121 10.91 6.27 -9.86
N LEU A 122 9.87 7.08 -9.65
CA LEU A 122 8.66 7.00 -10.47
C LEU A 122 8.99 7.40 -11.91
N ASP A 123 8.74 6.50 -12.85
CA ASP A 123 8.88 6.75 -14.27
C ASP A 123 7.73 6.09 -15.06
N LEU A 124 6.70 6.87 -15.35
CA LEU A 124 5.55 6.42 -16.15
C LEU A 124 5.83 6.43 -17.67
N SER A 125 7.03 6.81 -18.09
CA SER A 125 7.47 6.66 -19.49
C SER A 125 8.02 5.27 -19.81
N LEU A 126 8.23 4.44 -18.79
CA LEU A 126 8.62 3.04 -19.00
C LEU A 126 7.58 2.31 -19.84
N PRO A 127 8.01 1.40 -20.71
CA PRO A 127 7.06 0.56 -21.46
C PRO A 127 6.22 -0.28 -20.49
N ILE A 128 5.01 -0.60 -20.93
CA ILE A 128 4.14 -1.52 -20.18
C ILE A 128 4.83 -2.87 -20.03
N GLY A 129 4.90 -3.36 -18.81
CA GLY A 129 5.60 -4.59 -18.43
C GLY A 129 5.60 -4.82 -16.92
N ASP A 130 6.68 -5.34 -16.38
CA ASP A 130 6.75 -5.74 -14.95
C ASP A 130 6.64 -4.56 -13.96
N ILE A 131 7.11 -3.37 -14.33
CA ILE A 131 7.16 -2.20 -13.44
C ILE A 131 5.98 -1.26 -13.67
N HIS A 132 5.73 -0.87 -14.92
CA HIS A 132 4.62 -0.01 -15.30
C HIS A 132 3.56 -0.87 -15.97
N GLN A 133 2.35 -0.87 -15.44
CA GLN A 133 1.27 -1.77 -15.84
C GLN A 133 -0.02 -0.99 -16.08
N ILE A 134 -0.86 -1.48 -16.99
CA ILE A 134 -2.23 -1.02 -17.18
C ILE A 134 -3.13 -2.25 -17.08
N HIS A 135 -4.08 -2.21 -16.17
CA HIS A 135 -5.04 -3.27 -15.95
C HIS A 135 -6.47 -2.82 -16.21
N GLY A 136 -7.32 -3.78 -16.60
CA GLY A 136 -8.73 -3.57 -16.85
C GLY A 136 -9.02 -2.67 -18.05
N SER A 137 -10.29 -2.32 -18.22
CA SER A 137 -10.79 -1.44 -19.27
C SER A 137 -11.97 -0.61 -18.78
N GLY A 138 -12.32 0.47 -19.49
CA GLY A 138 -13.48 1.30 -19.19
C GLY A 138 -13.44 1.82 -17.73
N VAL A 139 -14.53 1.58 -16.99
CA VAL A 139 -14.66 2.03 -15.59
C VAL A 139 -13.79 1.25 -14.60
N GLY A 140 -13.15 0.18 -15.03
CA GLY A 140 -12.20 -0.61 -14.24
C GLY A 140 -10.74 -0.40 -14.65
N GLN A 141 -10.46 0.50 -15.61
CA GLN A 141 -9.09 0.74 -16.05
C GLN A 141 -8.27 1.48 -14.98
N ARG A 142 -7.08 0.96 -14.71
CA ARG A 142 -6.13 1.52 -13.77
C ARG A 142 -4.70 1.38 -14.25
N GLU A 143 -3.90 2.35 -13.88
CA GLU A 143 -2.45 2.38 -14.06
C GLU A 143 -1.77 1.96 -12.76
N VAL A 144 -0.79 1.10 -12.84
CA VAL A 144 -0.03 0.58 -11.69
C VAL A 144 1.44 0.78 -11.92
N PHE A 145 2.13 1.23 -10.89
CA PHE A 145 3.59 1.31 -10.86
C PHE A 145 4.09 0.47 -9.68
N MET A 146 4.83 -0.59 -10.00
CA MET A 146 5.43 -1.46 -8.99
C MET A 146 6.59 -0.74 -8.31
N THR A 147 6.41 -0.30 -7.08
CA THR A 147 7.48 0.34 -6.30
C THR A 147 8.45 -0.68 -5.73
N LEU A 148 7.96 -1.89 -5.43
CA LEU A 148 8.73 -3.07 -5.03
C LEU A 148 8.03 -4.32 -5.58
N GLY A 149 8.48 -4.85 -6.71
CA GLY A 149 7.90 -6.01 -7.37
C GLY A 149 8.33 -7.34 -6.75
N ASP A 150 7.66 -8.41 -7.14
CA ASP A 150 8.00 -9.78 -6.69
C ASP A 150 9.34 -10.29 -7.25
N LYS A 151 9.84 -9.69 -8.34
CA LYS A 151 11.16 -9.96 -8.91
C LYS A 151 12.31 -9.19 -8.23
N ASP A 152 11.98 -8.19 -7.40
CA ASP A 152 12.98 -7.45 -6.63
C ASP A 152 13.44 -8.28 -5.42
N GLU A 153 14.69 -8.06 -4.99
CA GLU A 153 15.26 -8.77 -3.84
C GLU A 153 14.71 -8.20 -2.52
N ALA A 154 13.66 -8.80 -2.01
CA ALA A 154 13.01 -8.48 -0.73
C ALA A 154 12.51 -9.75 -0.04
N SER A 155 12.27 -9.71 1.26
CA SER A 155 11.85 -10.88 2.04
C SER A 155 10.38 -11.22 1.82
N ARG A 156 9.45 -10.30 2.13
CA ARG A 156 8.00 -10.55 2.17
C ARG A 156 7.19 -9.49 1.45
N LEU A 157 7.70 -8.24 1.35
CA LEU A 157 6.95 -7.12 0.80
C LEU A 157 6.85 -7.16 -0.73
N ILE A 158 5.65 -6.87 -1.24
CA ILE A 158 5.40 -6.46 -2.62
C ILE A 158 4.54 -5.19 -2.55
N CYS A 159 4.94 -4.14 -3.24
CA CYS A 159 4.27 -2.85 -3.14
C CYS A 159 4.13 -2.17 -4.50
N GLY A 160 3.05 -1.42 -4.67
CA GLY A 160 2.84 -0.61 -5.86
C GLY A 160 1.87 0.53 -5.63
N ILE A 161 1.95 1.52 -6.49
CA ILE A 161 0.99 2.63 -6.52
C ILE A 161 -0.03 2.34 -7.63
N THR A 162 -1.30 2.54 -7.31
CA THR A 162 -2.39 2.47 -8.27
C THR A 162 -3.03 3.84 -8.45
N TRP A 163 -3.27 4.21 -9.71
CA TRP A 163 -4.11 5.33 -10.12
C TRP A 163 -5.27 4.79 -10.97
N GLY A 164 -6.46 4.81 -10.42
CA GLY A 164 -7.68 4.54 -11.16
C GLY A 164 -8.00 5.65 -12.18
N GLY A 165 -8.87 5.40 -13.12
CA GLY A 165 -9.53 6.45 -13.90
C GLY A 165 -10.43 7.33 -13.01
N ALA A 166 -10.89 8.45 -13.52
CA ALA A 166 -11.78 9.35 -12.77
C ALA A 166 -13.13 8.67 -12.46
N GLY A 167 -13.39 8.42 -11.17
CA GLY A 167 -14.57 7.68 -10.72
C GLY A 167 -14.53 6.17 -11.04
N ALA A 168 -13.36 5.64 -11.35
CA ALA A 168 -13.20 4.25 -11.73
C ALA A 168 -13.08 3.31 -10.53
N TRP A 169 -13.43 2.05 -10.76
CA TRP A 169 -13.15 0.95 -9.85
C TRP A 169 -11.70 0.49 -10.00
N THR A 170 -11.10 0.14 -8.89
CA THR A 170 -9.78 -0.52 -8.83
C THR A 170 -9.86 -1.71 -7.88
N SER A 171 -8.83 -2.56 -7.82
CA SER A 171 -8.94 -3.86 -7.18
C SER A 171 -10.16 -4.64 -7.70
N TRP A 172 -10.38 -4.53 -9.02
CA TRP A 172 -11.51 -5.13 -9.73
C TRP A 172 -11.01 -6.10 -10.80
N PRO A 173 -11.58 -7.32 -10.99
CA PRO A 173 -12.64 -7.91 -10.15
C PRO A 173 -12.22 -8.08 -8.68
N PRO A 174 -13.21 -8.15 -7.74
CA PRO A 174 -12.92 -8.41 -6.34
C PRO A 174 -12.12 -9.71 -6.18
N HIS A 175 -11.10 -9.65 -5.35
CA HIS A 175 -10.20 -10.76 -5.09
C HIS A 175 -9.70 -10.75 -3.65
N GLN A 176 -9.07 -11.83 -3.24
CA GLN A 176 -8.47 -12.01 -1.93
C GLN A 176 -7.09 -12.66 -2.04
N HIS A 177 -6.28 -12.53 -0.98
CA HIS A 177 -4.94 -13.10 -0.87
C HIS A 177 -4.73 -13.93 0.40
N GLU A 178 -5.76 -14.12 1.23
CA GLU A 178 -5.70 -14.59 2.62
C GLU A 178 -4.96 -15.91 2.86
N LYS A 179 -4.70 -16.67 1.80
CA LYS A 179 -3.96 -17.91 1.90
C LYS A 179 -2.45 -17.70 2.06
N ASP A 180 -1.92 -16.65 1.43
CA ASP A 180 -0.48 -16.47 1.27
C ASP A 180 0.02 -15.09 1.69
N LEU A 181 -0.86 -14.07 1.68
CA LEU A 181 -0.52 -12.66 1.85
C LEU A 181 -1.60 -11.93 2.66
N GLU A 182 -1.18 -10.87 3.34
CA GLU A 182 -2.06 -9.79 3.82
C GLU A 182 -1.87 -8.55 2.96
N GLU A 183 -2.91 -7.72 2.83
CA GLU A 183 -2.84 -6.49 2.06
C GLU A 183 -3.28 -5.27 2.88
N VAL A 184 -2.66 -4.11 2.59
CA VAL A 184 -3.05 -2.82 3.14
C VAL A 184 -3.09 -1.78 2.03
N TYR A 185 -4.15 -0.97 2.01
CA TYR A 185 -4.33 0.17 1.11
C TYR A 185 -4.06 1.47 1.85
N CYS A 186 -3.15 2.30 1.35
CA CYS A 186 -2.78 3.58 1.94
C CYS A 186 -3.14 4.70 0.97
N TYR A 187 -4.28 5.38 1.17
CA TYR A 187 -4.82 6.38 0.25
C TYR A 187 -4.09 7.72 0.36
N PHE A 188 -3.81 8.35 -0.80
CA PHE A 188 -3.23 9.69 -0.91
C PHE A 188 -3.69 10.38 -2.19
N ASP A 189 -3.45 11.69 -2.34
CA ASP A 189 -3.92 12.51 -3.47
C ASP A 189 -5.45 12.53 -3.66
N MET A 190 -6.16 12.29 -2.59
CA MET A 190 -7.63 12.32 -2.51
C MET A 190 -8.06 13.26 -1.38
N SER A 191 -7.65 14.53 -1.48
CA SER A 191 -7.94 15.52 -0.42
C SER A 191 -9.42 15.90 -0.39
N LEU A 192 -9.98 16.05 0.81
CA LEU A 192 -11.37 16.50 1.00
C LEU A 192 -11.64 17.81 0.22
N PRO A 193 -12.82 17.97 -0.39
CA PRO A 193 -14.04 17.16 -0.23
C PRO A 193 -14.10 15.88 -1.06
N HIS A 194 -13.05 15.52 -1.76
CA HIS A 194 -12.99 14.29 -2.54
C HIS A 194 -12.84 13.08 -1.66
N PHE A 195 -13.53 12.00 -2.00
CA PHE A 195 -13.50 10.73 -1.29
C PHE A 195 -13.71 9.56 -2.24
N GLY A 196 -13.47 8.37 -1.74
CA GLY A 196 -13.81 7.10 -2.37
C GLY A 196 -14.44 6.14 -1.38
N PHE A 197 -14.71 4.92 -1.84
CA PHE A 197 -15.17 3.83 -1.00
C PHE A 197 -14.26 2.62 -1.18
N HIS A 198 -13.80 2.08 -0.06
CA HIS A 198 -13.18 0.76 0.02
C HIS A 198 -14.21 -0.19 0.60
N ILE A 199 -14.44 -1.29 -0.07
CA ILE A 199 -15.48 -2.26 0.28
C ILE A 199 -14.80 -3.52 0.77
N SER A 200 -15.24 -4.05 1.91
CA SER A 200 -14.72 -5.29 2.48
C SER A 200 -15.85 -6.29 2.69
N TYR A 201 -15.66 -7.55 2.29
CA TYR A 201 -16.58 -8.64 2.57
C TYR A 201 -15.84 -9.98 2.57
N LEU A 202 -16.36 -10.96 3.34
CA LEU A 202 -15.67 -12.23 3.58
C LEU A 202 -16.15 -13.36 2.68
N LYS A 203 -17.40 -13.29 2.20
CA LYS A 203 -18.02 -14.40 1.47
C LYS A 203 -18.54 -13.97 0.11
N SER A 204 -18.18 -14.74 -0.90
CA SER A 204 -18.69 -14.59 -2.25
C SER A 204 -20.21 -14.64 -2.31
N GLY A 205 -20.82 -13.68 -3.01
CA GLY A 205 -22.25 -13.62 -3.23
C GLY A 205 -23.12 -13.19 -2.03
N GLU A 206 -22.53 -12.91 -0.87
CA GLU A 206 -23.26 -12.45 0.32
C GLU A 206 -23.12 -10.93 0.50
N VAL A 207 -24.15 -10.18 0.09
CA VAL A 207 -24.18 -8.70 0.23
C VAL A 207 -24.43 -8.22 1.66
N GLU A 208 -24.96 -9.09 2.52
CA GLU A 208 -25.28 -8.75 3.91
C GLU A 208 -24.03 -8.51 4.77
N ASP A 209 -22.89 -9.07 4.38
CA ASP A 209 -21.60 -8.92 5.06
C ASP A 209 -20.80 -7.69 4.59
N ILE A 210 -21.25 -6.98 3.56
CA ILE A 210 -20.48 -5.86 2.99
C ILE A 210 -20.35 -4.74 4.01
N VAL A 211 -19.09 -4.32 4.21
CA VAL A 211 -18.71 -3.10 4.94
C VAL A 211 -18.09 -2.12 3.96
N THR A 212 -18.50 -0.86 4.02
CA THR A 212 -18.00 0.21 3.17
C THR A 212 -17.28 1.24 4.01
N HIS A 213 -16.00 1.46 3.71
CA HIS A 213 -15.18 2.47 4.34
C HIS A 213 -15.09 3.70 3.43
N THR A 214 -15.43 4.88 3.95
CA THR A 214 -15.13 6.13 3.24
C THR A 214 -13.63 6.39 3.33
N VAL A 215 -12.99 6.58 2.17
CA VAL A 215 -11.54 6.77 2.08
C VAL A 215 -11.18 8.10 1.42
N HIS A 216 -10.13 8.72 1.91
CA HIS A 216 -9.52 9.93 1.39
C HIS A 216 -8.03 9.96 1.77
N SER A 217 -7.29 11.01 1.44
CA SER A 217 -5.87 11.12 1.80
C SER A 217 -5.65 10.88 3.30
N GLY A 218 -4.74 9.98 3.62
CA GLY A 218 -4.40 9.59 4.99
C GLY A 218 -5.16 8.39 5.52
N THR A 219 -6.29 7.97 4.88
CA THR A 219 -6.98 6.75 5.27
C THR A 219 -6.15 5.53 4.87
N MET A 220 -6.06 4.56 5.77
CA MET A 220 -5.47 3.25 5.51
C MET A 220 -6.50 2.18 5.82
N VAL A 221 -6.64 1.20 4.92
CA VAL A 221 -7.56 0.08 5.09
C VAL A 221 -6.78 -1.21 4.98
N GLN A 222 -6.84 -2.01 6.03
CA GLN A 222 -6.26 -3.35 6.04
C GLN A 222 -7.22 -4.38 5.43
N ALA A 223 -6.69 -5.33 4.73
CA ALA A 223 -7.38 -6.50 4.19
C ALA A 223 -6.62 -7.78 4.59
N PRO A 224 -6.72 -8.19 5.87
CA PRO A 224 -6.06 -9.41 6.34
C PRO A 224 -6.68 -10.67 5.72
N CYS A 225 -7.90 -10.57 5.22
CA CYS A 225 -8.63 -11.61 4.51
C CYS A 225 -9.80 -11.01 3.74
N GLY A 226 -10.46 -11.83 2.92
CA GLY A 226 -11.67 -11.46 2.18
C GLY A 226 -11.42 -10.54 0.98
N TYR A 227 -12.51 -10.17 0.33
CA TYR A 227 -12.54 -9.38 -0.90
C TYR A 227 -12.56 -7.88 -0.61
N HIS A 228 -11.85 -7.08 -1.43
CA HIS A 228 -11.59 -5.68 -1.10
C HIS A 228 -11.56 -4.73 -2.33
N PRO A 229 -12.61 -4.68 -3.16
CA PRO A 229 -12.67 -3.71 -4.26
C PRO A 229 -12.82 -2.27 -3.75
N THR A 230 -12.36 -1.30 -4.54
CA THR A 230 -12.43 0.11 -4.17
C THR A 230 -12.77 1.01 -5.36
N VAL A 231 -13.43 2.13 -5.10
CA VAL A 231 -13.89 3.08 -6.11
C VAL A 231 -13.73 4.51 -5.64
N ALA A 232 -13.37 5.43 -6.54
CA ALA A 232 -13.37 6.87 -6.24
C ALA A 232 -14.71 7.53 -6.60
N SER A 233 -15.00 8.67 -5.98
CA SER A 233 -16.09 9.55 -6.42
C SER A 233 -15.84 10.09 -7.83
N PRO A 234 -16.89 10.43 -8.59
CA PRO A 234 -16.74 10.98 -9.93
C PRO A 234 -15.83 12.22 -9.96
N GLY A 235 -14.96 12.29 -10.96
CA GLY A 235 -14.05 13.42 -11.17
C GLY A 235 -12.69 13.35 -10.50
N ILE A 236 -12.46 12.37 -9.63
CA ILE A 236 -11.15 12.13 -9.02
C ILE A 236 -10.61 10.74 -9.34
N ARG A 237 -9.29 10.59 -9.28
CA ARG A 237 -8.63 9.28 -9.40
C ARG A 237 -8.61 8.59 -8.03
N ASN A 238 -8.89 7.29 -8.04
CA ASN A 238 -8.64 6.44 -6.88
C ASN A 238 -7.15 6.19 -6.77
N THR A 239 -6.49 6.77 -5.77
CA THR A 239 -5.02 6.78 -5.67
C THR A 239 -4.59 6.22 -4.33
N TYR A 240 -3.77 5.17 -4.37
CA TYR A 240 -3.25 4.55 -3.16
C TYR A 240 -1.94 3.80 -3.40
N LEU A 241 -1.13 3.71 -2.37
CA LEU A 241 -0.09 2.69 -2.22
C LEU A 241 -0.77 1.44 -1.67
N TRP A 242 -0.63 0.32 -2.36
CA TRP A 242 -1.00 -1.00 -1.83
C TRP A 242 0.27 -1.73 -1.39
N VAL A 243 0.14 -2.47 -0.30
CA VAL A 243 1.20 -3.21 0.35
C VAL A 243 0.74 -4.63 0.58
N LEU A 244 1.37 -5.58 -0.07
CA LEU A 244 1.25 -7.01 0.20
C LEU A 244 2.42 -7.44 1.08
N ALA A 245 2.12 -8.21 2.13
CA ALA A 245 3.12 -8.87 2.95
C ALA A 245 2.85 -10.37 3.01
N SER A 246 3.77 -11.17 2.50
CA SER A 246 3.63 -12.63 2.49
C SER A 246 3.89 -13.24 3.87
N PHE A 247 3.27 -14.38 4.15
CA PHE A 247 3.46 -15.11 5.40
C PHE A 247 4.87 -15.71 5.50
N SER A 248 5.54 -15.89 4.37
CA SER A 248 6.94 -16.31 4.30
C SER A 248 7.56 -15.86 2.98
N HIS A 249 8.90 -15.84 2.92
CA HIS A 249 9.61 -15.53 1.67
C HIS A 249 9.21 -16.44 0.50
N SER A 250 8.96 -17.70 0.73
CA SER A 250 8.57 -18.67 -0.31
C SER A 250 7.18 -18.44 -0.88
N GLN A 251 6.32 -17.67 -0.20
CA GLN A 251 4.97 -17.30 -0.64
C GLN A 251 4.93 -15.91 -1.30
N ARG A 252 6.07 -15.25 -1.43
CA ARG A 252 6.18 -13.92 -2.02
C ARG A 252 6.01 -13.98 -3.54
N SER A 253 4.78 -13.81 -4.02
CA SER A 253 4.44 -13.75 -5.45
C SER A 253 3.25 -12.83 -5.66
N TYR A 254 3.26 -12.07 -6.76
CA TYR A 254 2.18 -11.14 -7.11
C TYR A 254 0.93 -11.85 -7.66
N ASP A 255 1.10 -13.02 -8.28
CA ASP A 255 0.05 -13.75 -9.00
C ASP A 255 -0.82 -14.67 -8.10
N LEU A 256 -0.92 -14.37 -6.80
CA LEU A 256 -1.64 -15.22 -5.83
C LEU A 256 -3.07 -14.72 -5.52
N ALA A 257 -3.62 -13.82 -6.32
CA ALA A 257 -4.98 -13.33 -6.16
C ALA A 257 -6.01 -14.43 -6.48
N ILE A 258 -6.98 -14.63 -5.59
CA ILE A 258 -8.12 -15.53 -5.76
C ILE A 258 -9.35 -14.66 -6.04
N LEU A 259 -9.88 -14.71 -7.27
CA LEU A 259 -11.03 -13.93 -7.69
C LEU A 259 -12.31 -14.38 -6.96
N ASP A 260 -13.24 -13.44 -6.76
CA ASP A 260 -14.58 -13.76 -6.28
C ASP A 260 -15.33 -14.59 -7.33
N PRO A 261 -15.67 -15.88 -7.04
CA PRO A 261 -16.34 -16.74 -8.01
C PRO A 261 -17.73 -16.25 -8.42
N ALA A 262 -18.40 -15.42 -7.62
CA ALA A 262 -19.66 -14.80 -8.01
C ALA A 262 -19.51 -13.75 -9.12
N LEU A 263 -18.29 -13.24 -9.35
CA LEU A 263 -17.98 -12.15 -10.26
C LEU A 263 -16.95 -12.56 -11.33
N GLU A 264 -16.52 -13.82 -11.41
CA GLU A 264 -15.54 -14.31 -12.39
C GLU A 264 -15.95 -14.07 -13.85
N ASN A 265 -17.25 -13.99 -14.14
CA ASN A 265 -17.76 -13.79 -15.50
C ASN A 265 -17.97 -12.31 -15.87
N PHE A 266 -17.65 -11.37 -15.00
CA PHE A 266 -17.64 -9.95 -15.35
C PHE A 266 -16.38 -9.61 -16.12
N ASN A 267 -16.43 -9.72 -17.43
CA ASN A 267 -15.44 -9.16 -18.32
C ASN A 267 -15.46 -7.63 -18.16
N SER A 268 -14.48 -7.09 -17.47
CA SER A 268 -14.23 -5.65 -17.35
C SER A 268 -13.71 -5.08 -18.68
#